data_67d80715dca22374d3b730a38aa5e0bb
#
_entry.id   67d80715dca22374d3b730a38aa5e0bb
#
_cell.length_a   1.000
_cell.length_b   1.000
_cell.length_c   1.000
_cell.angle_alpha   90.00
_cell.angle_beta   90.00
_cell.angle_gamma   90.00
#
_symmetry.space_group_name_H-M   'P 1'
#
loop_
_entity.id
_entity.type
_entity.pdbx_description
1 polymer ?
#
loop_
_entity_poly.entity_id
_entity_poly.type
_entity_poly.pdbx_seq_one_letter_code
_entity_poly.pdbx_strand_id
1 'polypeptide(L)'
;MIESELFADTTNVRHGFFTREGGVSDGIYGSLNCGAGSSDQPENVIENKRRAAERLGVDSGRLVTLYQVHSPKVVTVENADTLLADRPEADAIVTDRPGVALGILTADCAPVLFADPSAGVIGAAHAGWKGALGGVVENTVAAMETLGARRGETVACVGPCIAQESYQVGAEFPDPFLAVDPGAGAFFAPDAEPGKHRFDLRGFVMSRISASGVATAGAIDMDTYALDDLFFSYRRSCHRAEEDYGRGLSAIALKG
;
A
#
# COMPACT_ATOMS: atom_id res chain seq x y z
N MET A 1 7.57 -8.80 -9.74
CA MET A 1 7.68 -7.51 -9.04
C MET A 1 7.59 -6.42 -10.09
N ILE A 2 6.82 -5.40 -9.83
CA ILE A 2 6.57 -4.25 -10.71
C ILE A 2 7.27 -3.05 -10.10
N GLU A 3 8.01 -2.31 -10.91
CA GLU A 3 8.69 -1.07 -10.51
C GLU A 3 8.04 0.12 -11.22
N SER A 4 8.09 1.29 -10.61
CA SER A 4 7.56 2.53 -11.18
C SER A 4 8.71 3.35 -11.77
N GLU A 5 8.52 3.84 -12.99
CA GLU A 5 9.43 4.77 -13.65
C GLU A 5 9.66 6.07 -12.84
N LEU A 6 8.72 6.42 -11.96
CA LEU A 6 8.83 7.61 -11.10
C LEU A 6 10.03 7.58 -10.16
N PHE A 7 10.53 6.39 -9.82
CA PHE A 7 11.71 6.23 -8.97
C PHE A 7 12.98 5.86 -9.76
N ALA A 8 12.94 5.84 -11.10
CA ALA A 8 14.06 5.38 -11.94
C ALA A 8 15.35 6.20 -11.71
N ASP A 9 15.22 7.51 -11.53
CA ASP A 9 16.35 8.40 -11.31
C ASP A 9 16.83 8.45 -9.84
N THR A 10 16.19 7.69 -8.94
CA THR A 10 16.55 7.66 -7.51
C THR A 10 17.60 6.60 -7.23
N THR A 11 18.88 6.95 -7.27
CA THR A 11 19.99 6.01 -7.16
C THR A 11 20.10 5.33 -5.79
N ASN A 12 19.55 5.94 -4.74
CA ASN A 12 19.59 5.48 -3.35
C ASN A 12 18.31 4.80 -2.87
N VAL A 13 17.29 4.68 -3.72
CA VAL A 13 16.01 4.04 -3.38
C VAL A 13 15.87 2.73 -4.16
N ARG A 14 15.30 1.71 -3.52
CA ARG A 14 14.78 0.49 -4.15
C ARG A 14 13.31 0.36 -3.78
N HIS A 15 12.47 -0.10 -4.70
CA HIS A 15 11.06 -0.27 -4.45
C HIS A 15 10.50 -1.40 -5.31
N GLY A 16 9.32 -1.88 -4.94
CA GLY A 16 8.60 -2.83 -5.77
C GLY A 16 7.19 -3.10 -5.24
N PHE A 17 6.28 -3.27 -6.19
CA PHE A 17 4.94 -3.79 -5.98
C PHE A 17 4.97 -5.25 -6.40
N PHE A 18 4.87 -6.16 -5.43
CA PHE A 18 5.03 -7.58 -5.70
C PHE A 18 3.73 -8.17 -6.25
N THR A 19 3.87 -9.02 -7.26
CA THR A 19 2.79 -9.91 -7.69
C THR A 19 2.71 -11.10 -6.73
N ARG A 20 1.63 -11.88 -6.84
CA ARG A 20 1.48 -13.12 -6.04
C ARG A 20 2.43 -14.24 -6.42
N GLU A 21 3.29 -14.04 -7.43
CA GLU A 21 4.18 -15.06 -7.99
C GLU A 21 5.52 -15.18 -7.25
N GLY A 22 6.05 -16.41 -7.22
CA GLY A 22 7.42 -16.72 -6.77
C GLY A 22 7.56 -16.95 -5.26
N GLY A 23 6.45 -17.23 -4.59
CA GLY A 23 6.40 -17.67 -3.20
C GLY A 23 6.37 -19.20 -3.05
N VAL A 24 6.01 -19.66 -1.85
CA VAL A 24 5.92 -21.05 -1.44
C VAL A 24 4.54 -21.47 -0.92
N SER A 25 3.61 -20.52 -0.80
CA SER A 25 2.25 -20.82 -0.34
C SER A 25 1.42 -21.49 -1.43
N ASP A 26 0.45 -22.29 -1.04
CA ASP A 26 -0.43 -23.06 -1.91
C ASP A 26 -1.89 -22.59 -1.83
N GLY A 27 -2.76 -23.14 -2.68
CA GLY A 27 -4.20 -22.92 -2.66
C GLY A 27 -4.55 -21.43 -2.86
N ILE A 28 -5.46 -20.92 -2.03
CA ILE A 28 -5.91 -19.51 -2.08
C ILE A 28 -4.77 -18.52 -1.78
N TYR A 29 -3.71 -18.96 -1.12
CA TYR A 29 -2.52 -18.18 -0.78
C TYR A 29 -1.40 -18.25 -1.82
N GLY A 30 -1.55 -19.04 -2.87
CA GLY A 30 -0.54 -19.28 -3.92
C GLY A 30 -0.18 -18.01 -4.70
N SER A 31 1.10 -17.64 -4.69
CA SER A 31 2.21 -18.28 -4.02
C SER A 31 2.94 -17.35 -3.02
N LEU A 32 3.03 -16.01 -3.28
CA LEU A 32 3.80 -15.05 -2.48
C LEU A 32 2.88 -14.32 -1.48
N ASN A 33 2.15 -15.07 -0.65
CA ASN A 33 1.38 -14.47 0.44
C ASN A 33 2.34 -13.97 1.53
N CYS A 34 2.31 -12.66 1.81
CA CYS A 34 3.09 -12.00 2.85
C CYS A 34 2.26 -11.62 4.08
N GLY A 35 0.98 -11.99 4.10
CA GLY A 35 0.02 -11.62 5.13
C GLY A 35 0.11 -12.46 6.39
N ALA A 36 0.85 -12.02 7.41
CA ALA A 36 0.95 -12.73 8.69
C ALA A 36 -0.36 -12.82 9.49
N GLY A 37 -1.43 -12.16 9.05
CA GLY A 37 -2.78 -12.28 9.62
C GLY A 37 -3.70 -13.18 8.80
N SER A 38 -3.17 -13.94 7.81
CA SER A 38 -3.90 -14.99 7.09
C SER A 38 -3.81 -16.32 7.85
N SER A 39 -4.68 -17.27 7.50
CA SER A 39 -4.64 -18.65 8.00
C SER A 39 -3.67 -19.53 7.21
N ASP A 40 -2.77 -18.95 6.42
CA ASP A 40 -1.66 -19.65 5.77
C ASP A 40 -0.65 -20.17 6.80
N GLN A 41 0.18 -21.14 6.38
CA GLN A 41 1.26 -21.64 7.24
C GLN A 41 2.23 -20.51 7.57
N PRO A 42 2.51 -20.24 8.86
CA PRO A 42 3.40 -19.15 9.27
C PRO A 42 4.78 -19.21 8.63
N GLU A 43 5.30 -20.44 8.43
CA GLU A 43 6.60 -20.69 7.81
C GLU A 43 6.63 -20.25 6.35
N ASN A 44 5.53 -20.44 5.62
CA ASN A 44 5.38 -19.98 4.24
C ASN A 44 5.38 -18.46 4.17
N VAL A 45 4.66 -17.79 5.06
CA VAL A 45 4.61 -16.33 5.13
C VAL A 45 5.99 -15.74 5.45
N ILE A 46 6.74 -16.36 6.35
CA ILE A 46 8.12 -15.97 6.69
C ILE A 46 9.03 -16.12 5.47
N GLU A 47 8.97 -17.28 4.80
CA GLU A 47 9.78 -17.54 3.60
C GLU A 47 9.42 -16.60 2.45
N ASN A 48 8.13 -16.30 2.25
CA ASN A 48 7.68 -15.36 1.24
C ASN A 48 8.21 -13.94 1.48
N LYS A 49 8.17 -13.46 2.73
CA LYS A 49 8.76 -12.17 3.11
C LYS A 49 10.28 -12.16 2.90
N ARG A 50 10.96 -13.27 3.21
CA ARG A 50 12.40 -13.41 2.97
C ARG A 50 12.71 -13.27 1.47
N ARG A 51 11.98 -13.98 0.60
CA ARG A 51 12.14 -13.89 -0.86
C ARG A 51 11.86 -12.49 -1.39
N ALA A 52 10.83 -11.83 -0.87
CA ALA A 52 10.51 -10.47 -1.26
C ALA A 52 11.61 -9.47 -0.86
N ALA A 53 12.14 -9.56 0.36
CA ALA A 53 13.25 -8.75 0.83
C ALA A 53 14.51 -8.96 -0.02
N GLU A 54 14.87 -10.21 -0.34
CA GLU A 54 16.00 -10.52 -1.22
C GLU A 54 15.85 -9.92 -2.63
N ARG A 55 14.63 -9.99 -3.21
CA ARG A 55 14.35 -9.37 -4.52
C ARG A 55 14.48 -7.84 -4.47
N LEU A 56 14.15 -7.24 -3.33
CA LEU A 56 14.34 -5.81 -3.10
C LEU A 56 15.82 -5.48 -2.81
N GLY A 57 16.65 -6.50 -2.56
CA GLY A 57 18.06 -6.38 -2.26
C GLY A 57 18.35 -5.86 -0.86
N VAL A 58 17.51 -6.22 0.10
CA VAL A 58 17.69 -5.95 1.54
C VAL A 58 17.74 -7.25 2.33
N ASP A 59 18.35 -7.20 3.51
CA ASP A 59 18.31 -8.31 4.45
C ASP A 59 16.85 -8.56 4.90
N SER A 60 16.44 -9.82 4.96
CA SER A 60 15.08 -10.21 5.33
C SER A 60 14.70 -9.78 6.76
N GLY A 61 15.66 -9.71 7.66
CA GLY A 61 15.50 -9.15 9.00
C GLY A 61 15.33 -7.63 9.04
N ARG A 62 15.37 -6.94 7.91
CA ARG A 62 15.20 -5.48 7.79
C ARG A 62 13.93 -5.07 7.08
N LEU A 63 13.06 -6.00 6.70
CA LEU A 63 11.73 -5.71 6.15
C LEU A 63 10.71 -5.52 7.29
N VAL A 64 10.34 -4.27 7.54
CA VAL A 64 9.38 -3.89 8.58
C VAL A 64 7.98 -3.81 8.00
N THR A 65 7.01 -4.49 8.63
CA THR A 65 5.58 -4.41 8.31
C THR A 65 4.77 -4.12 9.56
N LEU A 66 3.59 -3.51 9.40
CA LEU A 66 2.71 -3.07 10.47
C LEU A 66 1.54 -4.04 10.71
N TYR A 67 0.86 -3.90 11.86
CA TYR A 67 -0.50 -4.41 12.04
C TYR A 67 -1.48 -3.35 11.53
N GLN A 68 -1.91 -3.50 10.25
CA GLN A 68 -2.74 -2.53 9.55
C GLN A 68 -4.21 -2.64 9.98
N VAL A 69 -4.81 -1.52 10.39
CA VAL A 69 -6.17 -1.42 10.95
C VAL A 69 -7.04 -0.39 10.22
N HIS A 70 -6.61 0.07 9.05
CA HIS A 70 -7.27 1.10 8.22
C HIS A 70 -7.36 2.45 8.92
N SER A 71 -6.36 2.81 9.71
CA SER A 71 -6.22 4.08 10.42
C SER A 71 -5.41 5.12 9.64
N PRO A 72 -5.45 6.40 10.05
CA PRO A 72 -4.54 7.42 9.53
C PRO A 72 -3.19 7.47 10.27
N LYS A 73 -2.90 6.49 11.16
CA LYS A 73 -1.72 6.49 12.02
C LYS A 73 -0.46 6.15 11.24
N VAL A 74 0.61 6.89 11.52
CA VAL A 74 1.96 6.71 10.96
C VAL A 74 2.94 6.35 12.06
N VAL A 75 3.87 5.47 11.76
CA VAL A 75 4.99 5.08 12.64
C VAL A 75 6.30 5.48 11.99
N THR A 76 7.18 6.10 12.76
CA THR A 76 8.57 6.37 12.36
C THR A 76 9.48 5.21 12.80
N VAL A 77 10.26 4.68 11.88
CA VAL A 77 11.28 3.68 12.18
C VAL A 77 12.59 4.36 12.50
N GLU A 78 12.91 4.47 13.79
CA GLU A 78 14.22 4.91 14.26
C GLU A 78 15.17 3.72 14.43
N ASN A 79 14.63 2.56 14.80
CA ASN A 79 15.34 1.31 14.95
C ASN A 79 14.48 0.15 14.44
N ALA A 80 14.91 -0.52 13.38
CA ALA A 80 14.18 -1.63 12.76
C ALA A 80 13.97 -2.80 13.73
N ASP A 81 14.96 -3.12 14.56
CA ASP A 81 14.93 -4.28 15.45
C ASP A 81 13.78 -4.18 16.49
N THR A 82 13.47 -2.96 16.95
CA THR A 82 12.37 -2.72 17.89
C THR A 82 11.01 -2.97 17.24
N LEU A 83 10.80 -2.56 15.98
CA LEU A 83 9.52 -2.68 15.29
C LEU A 83 9.26 -4.07 14.72
N LEU A 84 10.31 -4.84 14.44
CA LEU A 84 10.18 -6.25 14.03
C LEU A 84 9.62 -7.11 15.16
N ALA A 85 9.91 -6.76 16.42
CA ALA A 85 9.45 -7.52 17.58
C ALA A 85 7.97 -7.26 17.95
N ASP A 86 7.44 -6.06 17.68
CA ASP A 86 6.17 -5.57 18.27
C ASP A 86 5.25 -4.87 17.26
N ARG A 87 5.15 -5.33 16.05
CA ARG A 87 4.28 -4.86 14.95
C ARG A 87 3.16 -3.89 15.41
N PRO A 88 3.41 -2.58 15.53
CA PRO A 88 2.44 -1.64 16.06
C PRO A 88 1.22 -1.48 15.14
N GLU A 89 0.07 -1.17 15.74
CA GLU A 89 -1.14 -0.79 14.99
C GLU A 89 -0.94 0.56 14.31
N ALA A 90 -0.79 0.54 12.98
CA ALA A 90 -0.71 1.72 12.12
C ALA A 90 -0.88 1.30 10.65
N ASP A 91 -1.11 2.27 9.77
CA ASP A 91 -1.29 2.02 8.35
C ASP A 91 -0.27 2.76 7.47
N ALA A 92 0.64 3.51 8.07
CA ALA A 92 1.76 4.10 7.37
C ALA A 92 3.03 4.05 8.22
N ILE A 93 4.17 4.07 7.52
CA ILE A 93 5.49 3.90 8.10
C ILE A 93 6.49 4.74 7.32
N VAL A 94 7.39 5.44 8.03
CA VAL A 94 8.42 6.30 7.43
C VAL A 94 9.78 6.06 8.09
N THR A 95 10.86 6.32 7.35
CA THR A 95 12.22 6.23 7.89
C THR A 95 13.22 7.07 7.07
N ASP A 96 14.32 7.46 7.73
CA ASP A 96 15.55 7.99 7.15
C ASP A 96 16.72 7.00 7.27
N ARG A 97 16.47 5.76 7.69
CA ARG A 97 17.51 4.77 8.01
C ARG A 97 17.87 3.92 6.78
N PRO A 98 19.14 3.98 6.29
CA PRO A 98 19.60 3.10 5.23
C PRO A 98 19.53 1.62 5.61
N GLY A 99 19.31 0.76 4.62
CA GLY A 99 19.25 -0.68 4.81
C GLY A 99 17.95 -1.20 5.45
N VAL A 100 16.96 -0.31 5.71
CA VAL A 100 15.63 -0.68 6.18
C VAL A 100 14.65 -0.67 5.01
N ALA A 101 13.82 -1.70 4.90
CA ALA A 101 12.70 -1.77 3.97
C ALA A 101 11.37 -1.57 4.71
N LEU A 102 10.52 -0.71 4.18
CA LEU A 102 9.16 -0.46 4.64
C LEU A 102 8.18 -1.24 3.77
N GLY A 103 7.37 -2.10 4.37
CA GLY A 103 6.43 -2.97 3.67
C GLY A 103 4.98 -2.72 4.05
N ILE A 104 4.12 -2.61 3.04
CA ILE A 104 2.65 -2.51 3.16
C ILE A 104 2.01 -3.74 2.53
N LEU A 105 1.05 -4.31 3.25
CA LEU A 105 0.31 -5.51 2.83
C LEU A 105 -1.06 -5.11 2.32
N THR A 106 -1.43 -5.57 1.12
CA THR A 106 -2.72 -5.24 0.51
C THR A 106 -3.36 -6.45 -0.18
N ALA A 107 -4.69 -6.41 -0.25
CA ALA A 107 -5.54 -7.13 -1.17
C ALA A 107 -6.69 -6.18 -1.48
N ASP A 108 -6.60 -5.46 -2.60
CA ASP A 108 -7.48 -4.40 -3.12
C ASP A 108 -7.22 -2.97 -2.62
N CYS A 109 -6.84 -2.75 -1.35
CA CYS A 109 -6.49 -1.41 -0.88
C CYS A 109 -5.28 -0.85 -1.63
N ALA A 110 -5.20 0.47 -1.79
CA ALA A 110 -4.11 1.12 -2.49
C ALA A 110 -2.85 1.22 -1.62
N PRO A 111 -1.73 0.57 -2.00
CA PRO A 111 -0.44 0.85 -1.39
C PRO A 111 0.13 2.13 -2.00
N VAL A 112 0.72 2.99 -1.19
CA VAL A 112 1.41 4.20 -1.67
C VAL A 112 2.85 4.16 -1.18
N LEU A 113 3.80 4.31 -2.09
CA LEU A 113 5.23 4.43 -1.78
C LEU A 113 5.69 5.86 -2.02
N PHE A 114 6.48 6.40 -1.09
CA PHE A 114 6.99 7.76 -1.10
C PHE A 114 8.50 7.78 -0.95
N ALA A 115 9.17 8.70 -1.63
CA ALA A 115 10.57 8.99 -1.42
C ALA A 115 10.89 10.47 -1.61
N ASP A 116 11.70 11.04 -0.73
CA ASP A 116 12.54 12.21 -1.00
C ASP A 116 13.97 11.71 -1.10
N PRO A 117 14.51 11.49 -2.31
CA PRO A 117 15.85 10.94 -2.50
C PRO A 117 16.94 11.90 -2.02
N SER A 118 16.68 13.21 -2.08
CA SER A 118 17.62 14.25 -1.68
C SER A 118 17.81 14.30 -0.16
N ALA A 119 16.71 14.13 0.57
CA ALA A 119 16.73 14.06 2.03
C ALA A 119 17.11 12.67 2.56
N GLY A 120 17.04 11.63 1.71
CA GLY A 120 17.21 10.24 2.15
C GLY A 120 16.07 9.78 3.06
N VAL A 121 14.83 10.17 2.75
CA VAL A 121 13.63 9.81 3.52
C VAL A 121 12.66 9.02 2.65
N ILE A 122 12.14 7.93 3.17
CA ILE A 122 11.13 7.10 2.50
C ILE A 122 9.91 6.90 3.37
N GLY A 123 8.77 6.60 2.71
CA GLY A 123 7.52 6.28 3.36
C GLY A 123 6.73 5.22 2.60
N ALA A 124 5.88 4.51 3.31
CA ALA A 124 4.93 3.57 2.73
C ALA A 124 3.59 3.66 3.47
N ALA A 125 2.47 3.71 2.74
CA ALA A 125 1.15 3.83 3.33
C ALA A 125 0.16 2.81 2.75
N HIS A 126 -0.68 2.26 3.62
CA HIS A 126 -1.85 1.47 3.30
C HIS A 126 -3.07 2.39 3.20
N ALA A 127 -3.43 2.76 2.00
CA ALA A 127 -4.56 3.63 1.73
C ALA A 127 -5.81 2.82 1.31
N GLY A 128 -6.39 2.08 2.26
CA GLY A 128 -7.78 1.64 2.15
C GLY A 128 -8.71 2.84 2.29
N TRP A 129 -9.98 2.74 1.88
CA TRP A 129 -10.90 3.88 1.84
C TRP A 129 -11.01 4.64 3.18
N LYS A 130 -11.04 3.93 4.33
CA LYS A 130 -11.09 4.56 5.66
C LYS A 130 -9.82 5.34 5.97
N GLY A 131 -8.66 4.73 5.74
CA GLY A 131 -7.37 5.37 5.97
C GLY A 131 -7.17 6.58 5.05
N ALA A 132 -7.52 6.45 3.76
CA ALA A 132 -7.43 7.53 2.78
C ALA A 132 -8.34 8.71 3.15
N LEU A 133 -9.60 8.44 3.53
CA LEU A 133 -10.53 9.46 4.01
C LEU A 133 -10.04 10.10 5.31
N GLY A 134 -9.46 9.29 6.21
CA GLY A 134 -8.93 9.73 7.51
C GLY A 134 -7.62 10.51 7.43
N GLY A 135 -6.97 10.62 6.27
CA GLY A 135 -5.76 11.42 6.06
C GLY A 135 -4.45 10.65 6.20
N VAL A 136 -4.42 9.33 5.94
CA VAL A 136 -3.18 8.53 6.01
C VAL A 136 -2.10 9.06 5.08
N VAL A 137 -2.48 9.57 3.90
CA VAL A 137 -1.55 10.14 2.91
C VAL A 137 -0.89 11.40 3.46
N GLU A 138 -1.69 12.35 3.92
CA GLU A 138 -1.24 13.63 4.47
C GLU A 138 -0.37 13.42 5.70
N ASN A 139 -0.78 12.52 6.59
CA ASN A 139 -0.02 12.20 7.79
C ASN A 139 1.32 11.54 7.45
N THR A 140 1.39 10.71 6.39
CA THR A 140 2.64 10.14 5.92
C THR A 140 3.59 11.21 5.42
N VAL A 141 3.11 12.15 4.59
CA VAL A 141 3.91 13.27 4.09
C VAL A 141 4.39 14.15 5.26
N ALA A 142 3.52 14.46 6.21
CA ALA A 142 3.88 15.25 7.40
C ALA A 142 4.94 14.52 8.26
N ALA A 143 4.82 13.20 8.44
CA ALA A 143 5.83 12.43 9.16
C ALA A 143 7.18 12.38 8.42
N MET A 144 7.19 12.29 7.09
CA MET A 144 8.40 12.41 6.29
C MET A 144 9.06 13.78 6.45
N GLU A 145 8.27 14.85 6.52
CA GLU A 145 8.80 16.21 6.76
C GLU A 145 9.50 16.34 8.12
N THR A 146 9.02 15.64 9.16
CA THR A 146 9.72 15.64 10.47
C THR A 146 11.08 14.96 10.43
N LEU A 147 11.32 14.12 9.41
CA LEU A 147 12.62 13.49 9.12
C LEU A 147 13.48 14.30 8.14
N GLY A 148 12.98 15.47 7.69
CA GLY A 148 13.72 16.38 6.81
C GLY A 148 13.34 16.29 5.33
N ALA A 149 12.35 15.50 4.95
CA ALA A 149 11.83 15.49 3.58
C ALA A 149 11.15 16.82 3.23
N ARG A 150 11.09 17.11 1.94
CA ARG A 150 10.41 18.30 1.39
C ARG A 150 9.35 17.84 0.40
N ARG A 151 8.11 18.33 0.55
CA ARG A 151 6.98 17.99 -0.36
C ARG A 151 7.32 18.23 -1.82
N GLY A 152 8.00 19.32 -2.11
CA GLY A 152 8.43 19.70 -3.47
C GLY A 152 9.51 18.80 -4.08
N GLU A 153 10.15 17.94 -3.30
CA GLU A 153 11.15 16.97 -3.74
C GLU A 153 10.67 15.52 -3.56
N THR A 154 9.50 15.36 -2.93
CA THR A 154 8.92 14.03 -2.68
C THR A 154 8.26 13.50 -3.94
N VAL A 155 8.57 12.25 -4.26
CA VAL A 155 7.92 11.45 -5.30
C VAL A 155 6.99 10.44 -4.63
N ALA A 156 5.78 10.25 -5.17
CA ALA A 156 4.82 9.26 -4.68
C ALA A 156 4.29 8.39 -5.81
N CYS A 157 4.12 7.10 -5.54
CA CYS A 157 3.51 6.15 -6.46
C CYS A 157 2.42 5.33 -5.79
N VAL A 158 1.20 5.38 -6.33
CA VAL A 158 0.11 4.48 -5.96
C VAL A 158 0.32 3.16 -6.72
N GLY A 159 0.43 2.06 -5.99
CA GLY A 159 0.57 0.73 -6.58
C GLY A 159 -0.76 0.12 -7.04
N PRO A 160 -0.70 -1.12 -7.56
CA PRO A 160 -1.90 -1.87 -7.95
C PRO A 160 -2.92 -1.94 -6.82
N CYS A 161 -4.18 -1.64 -7.15
CA CYS A 161 -5.31 -1.69 -6.24
C CYS A 161 -6.59 -2.03 -7.02
N ILE A 162 -7.70 -2.21 -6.33
CA ILE A 162 -8.99 -2.44 -7.00
C ILE A 162 -9.37 -1.23 -7.86
N ALA A 163 -9.71 -1.47 -9.13
CA ALA A 163 -10.15 -0.43 -10.06
C ALA A 163 -11.61 -0.04 -9.82
N GLN A 164 -12.02 1.13 -10.31
CA GLN A 164 -13.38 1.64 -10.17
C GLN A 164 -14.42 0.65 -10.70
N GLU A 165 -14.16 0.05 -11.85
CA GLU A 165 -15.05 -0.92 -12.51
C GLU A 165 -15.30 -2.18 -11.66
N SER A 166 -14.40 -2.48 -10.74
CA SER A 166 -14.46 -3.65 -9.87
C SER A 166 -14.93 -3.33 -8.44
N TYR A 167 -14.93 -2.04 -8.06
CA TYR A 167 -15.21 -1.62 -6.68
C TYR A 167 -16.66 -1.15 -6.48
N GLN A 168 -17.62 -2.08 -6.58
CA GLN A 168 -19.01 -1.81 -6.22
C GLN A 168 -19.16 -1.57 -4.72
N VAL A 169 -19.91 -0.51 -4.36
CA VAL A 169 -20.17 -0.09 -2.97
C VAL A 169 -21.67 0.24 -2.79
N GLY A 170 -22.14 0.28 -1.53
CA GLY A 170 -23.54 0.57 -1.18
C GLY A 170 -23.94 2.03 -1.42
N ALA A 171 -25.24 2.30 -1.33
CA ALA A 171 -25.81 3.64 -1.52
C ALA A 171 -25.27 4.66 -0.51
N GLU A 172 -25.05 4.21 0.73
CA GLU A 172 -24.59 5.02 1.86
C GLU A 172 -23.06 5.25 1.88
N PHE A 173 -22.33 4.52 1.02
CA PHE A 173 -20.87 4.56 1.03
C PHE A 173 -20.29 5.95 0.69
N PRO A 174 -20.87 6.78 -0.20
CA PRO A 174 -20.40 8.14 -0.47
C PRO A 174 -20.56 9.11 0.71
N ASP A 175 -21.51 8.88 1.63
CA ASP A 175 -21.90 9.85 2.65
C ASP A 175 -20.74 10.39 3.50
N PRO A 176 -19.84 9.55 4.07
CA PRO A 176 -18.73 10.06 4.85
C PRO A 176 -17.73 10.87 4.03
N PHE A 177 -17.58 10.61 2.73
CA PHE A 177 -16.71 11.37 1.84
C PHE A 177 -17.32 12.76 1.55
N LEU A 178 -18.61 12.80 1.20
CA LEU A 178 -19.33 14.03 0.90
C LEU A 178 -19.48 14.94 2.14
N ALA A 179 -19.51 14.37 3.33
CA ALA A 179 -19.53 15.12 4.58
C ALA A 179 -18.18 15.85 4.84
N VAL A 180 -17.05 15.32 4.36
CA VAL A 180 -15.73 15.93 4.49
C VAL A 180 -15.45 16.88 3.33
N ASP A 181 -15.75 16.44 2.10
CA ASP A 181 -15.55 17.21 0.87
C ASP A 181 -16.67 16.93 -0.13
N PRO A 182 -17.57 17.89 -0.41
CA PRO A 182 -18.58 17.72 -1.44
C PRO A 182 -18.04 17.39 -2.84
N GLY A 183 -16.79 17.79 -3.14
CA GLY A 183 -16.10 17.48 -4.39
C GLY A 183 -15.75 15.99 -4.55
N ALA A 184 -15.75 15.23 -3.45
CA ALA A 184 -15.47 13.79 -3.46
C ALA A 184 -16.52 12.98 -4.25
N GLY A 185 -17.68 13.57 -4.57
CA GLY A 185 -18.68 12.95 -5.46
C GLY A 185 -18.12 12.55 -6.84
N ALA A 186 -17.08 13.21 -7.31
CA ALA A 186 -16.42 12.90 -8.59
C ALA A 186 -15.77 11.49 -8.62
N PHE A 187 -15.48 10.87 -7.47
CA PHE A 187 -14.90 9.53 -7.37
C PHE A 187 -15.96 8.41 -7.35
N PHE A 188 -17.24 8.74 -7.46
CA PHE A 188 -18.34 7.79 -7.45
C PHE A 188 -19.09 7.81 -8.78
N ALA A 189 -18.99 6.73 -9.55
CA ALA A 189 -19.82 6.51 -10.73
C ALA A 189 -21.08 5.71 -10.35
N PRO A 190 -22.21 5.90 -11.06
CA PRO A 190 -23.38 5.04 -10.90
C PRO A 190 -23.03 3.59 -11.26
N ASP A 191 -23.57 2.63 -10.50
CA ASP A 191 -23.54 1.21 -10.88
C ASP A 191 -24.75 0.84 -11.75
N ALA A 192 -24.65 -0.27 -12.49
CA ALA A 192 -25.78 -0.84 -13.21
C ALA A 192 -26.89 -1.34 -12.26
N GLU A 193 -26.52 -1.73 -11.03
CA GLU A 193 -27.46 -2.12 -9.98
C GLU A 193 -27.99 -0.85 -9.29
N PRO A 194 -29.33 -0.61 -9.27
CA PRO A 194 -29.90 0.57 -8.66
C PRO A 194 -29.52 0.72 -7.18
N GLY A 195 -29.13 1.92 -6.78
CA GLY A 195 -28.70 2.21 -5.41
C GLY A 195 -27.26 1.76 -5.07
N LYS A 196 -26.47 1.36 -6.06
CA LYS A 196 -25.04 1.07 -5.90
C LYS A 196 -24.21 2.11 -6.63
N HIS A 197 -22.93 2.18 -6.23
CA HIS A 197 -21.93 3.04 -6.86
C HIS A 197 -20.67 2.24 -7.19
N ARG A 198 -19.85 2.79 -8.09
CA ARG A 198 -18.48 2.36 -8.38
C ARG A 198 -17.53 3.40 -7.82
N PHE A 199 -16.70 3.02 -6.84
CA PHE A 199 -15.77 3.92 -6.18
C PHE A 199 -14.39 3.87 -6.81
N ASP A 200 -13.87 5.04 -7.22
CA ASP A 200 -12.50 5.21 -7.69
C ASP A 200 -11.55 5.45 -6.51
N LEU A 201 -11.09 4.37 -5.88
CA LEU A 201 -10.12 4.45 -4.78
C LEU A 201 -8.79 5.06 -5.24
N ARG A 202 -8.30 4.67 -6.43
CA ARG A 202 -7.03 5.16 -6.98
C ARG A 202 -7.09 6.65 -7.22
N GLY A 203 -8.10 7.13 -7.91
CA GLY A 203 -8.31 8.55 -8.16
C GLY A 203 -8.46 9.35 -6.87
N PHE A 204 -9.20 8.83 -5.89
CA PHE A 204 -9.34 9.47 -4.58
C PHE A 204 -7.98 9.58 -3.87
N VAL A 205 -7.18 8.50 -3.81
CA VAL A 205 -5.83 8.52 -3.19
C VAL A 205 -4.90 9.47 -3.94
N MET A 206 -4.93 9.49 -5.28
CA MET A 206 -4.15 10.43 -6.08
C MET A 206 -4.53 11.90 -5.79
N SER A 207 -5.82 12.19 -5.59
CA SER A 207 -6.27 13.54 -5.20
C SER A 207 -5.73 13.96 -3.84
N ARG A 208 -5.66 13.02 -2.87
CA ARG A 208 -5.08 13.27 -1.53
C ARG A 208 -3.58 13.53 -1.60
N ILE A 209 -2.84 12.78 -2.46
CA ILE A 209 -1.42 13.02 -2.70
C ILE A 209 -1.20 14.43 -3.29
N SER A 210 -1.98 14.79 -4.31
CA SER A 210 -1.91 16.13 -4.91
C SER A 210 -2.21 17.24 -3.90
N ALA A 211 -3.26 17.07 -3.09
CA ALA A 211 -3.64 18.04 -2.05
C ALA A 211 -2.57 18.17 -0.95
N SER A 212 -1.77 17.13 -0.69
CA SER A 212 -0.66 17.18 0.27
C SER A 212 0.55 17.99 -0.21
N GLY A 213 0.57 18.42 -1.48
CA GLY A 213 1.65 19.23 -2.05
C GLY A 213 2.88 18.42 -2.50
N VAL A 214 2.76 17.12 -2.67
CA VAL A 214 3.80 16.27 -3.27
C VAL A 214 3.99 16.68 -4.74
N ALA A 215 5.25 16.92 -5.15
CA ALA A 215 5.55 17.49 -6.47
C ALA A 215 5.33 16.51 -7.62
N THR A 216 5.69 15.24 -7.43
CA THR A 216 5.63 14.22 -8.46
C THR A 216 4.84 13.03 -7.95
N ALA A 217 3.73 12.72 -8.62
CA ALA A 217 2.90 11.59 -8.26
C ALA A 217 2.39 10.86 -9.49
N GLY A 218 2.21 9.55 -9.36
CA GLY A 218 1.59 8.71 -10.38
C GLY A 218 1.03 7.43 -9.79
N ALA A 219 0.41 6.63 -10.65
CA ALA A 219 -0.20 5.37 -10.26
C ALA A 219 0.07 4.28 -11.30
N ILE A 220 0.17 3.05 -10.82
CA ILE A 220 0.20 1.85 -11.66
C ILE A 220 -1.25 1.45 -11.96
N ASP A 221 -1.62 1.52 -13.24
CA ASP A 221 -2.98 1.21 -13.70
C ASP A 221 -3.17 -0.31 -13.86
N MET A 222 -3.30 -1.00 -12.71
CA MET A 222 -3.58 -2.43 -12.66
C MET A 222 -4.66 -2.71 -11.62
N ASP A 223 -5.67 -3.51 -12.03
CA ASP A 223 -6.79 -3.91 -11.18
C ASP A 223 -6.49 -5.23 -10.47
N THR A 224 -6.38 -5.19 -9.14
CA THR A 224 -6.12 -6.38 -8.34
C THR A 224 -7.26 -7.39 -8.37
N TYR A 225 -8.50 -6.93 -8.57
CA TYR A 225 -9.66 -7.81 -8.70
C TYR A 225 -9.68 -8.57 -10.04
N ALA A 226 -9.41 -7.88 -11.14
CA ALA A 226 -9.49 -8.47 -12.48
C ALA A 226 -8.28 -9.36 -12.81
N LEU A 227 -7.09 -8.99 -12.30
CA LEU A 227 -5.83 -9.66 -12.61
C LEU A 227 -5.50 -10.75 -11.56
N ASP A 228 -6.31 -11.84 -11.55
CA ASP A 228 -6.22 -12.93 -10.59
C ASP A 228 -4.85 -13.64 -10.58
N ASP A 229 -4.27 -13.84 -11.75
CA ASP A 229 -2.95 -14.48 -11.88
C ASP A 229 -1.82 -13.64 -11.25
N LEU A 230 -2.03 -12.33 -11.08
CA LEU A 230 -1.00 -11.42 -10.60
C LEU A 230 -1.22 -10.95 -9.16
N PHE A 231 -2.46 -10.86 -8.68
CA PHE A 231 -2.74 -10.23 -7.39
C PHE A 231 -3.75 -11.01 -6.54
N PHE A 232 -3.57 -10.94 -5.23
CA PHE A 232 -4.61 -11.27 -4.27
C PHE A 232 -5.67 -10.18 -4.25
N SER A 233 -6.94 -10.56 -4.03
CA SER A 233 -8.05 -9.62 -3.94
C SER A 233 -9.06 -10.08 -2.89
N TYR A 234 -9.31 -9.24 -1.90
CA TYR A 234 -10.34 -9.44 -0.89
C TYR A 234 -11.75 -9.46 -1.51
N ARG A 235 -12.04 -8.55 -2.45
CA ARG A 235 -13.32 -8.49 -3.15
C ARG A 235 -13.58 -9.79 -3.93
N ARG A 236 -12.57 -10.31 -4.58
CA ARG A 236 -12.68 -11.58 -5.33
C ARG A 236 -12.89 -12.76 -4.40
N SER A 237 -12.20 -12.82 -3.26
CA SER A 237 -12.42 -13.88 -2.27
C SER A 237 -13.84 -13.86 -1.71
N CYS A 238 -14.40 -12.67 -1.43
CA CYS A 238 -15.80 -12.53 -1.04
C CYS A 238 -16.76 -13.06 -2.12
N HIS A 239 -16.53 -12.73 -3.39
CA HIS A 239 -17.38 -13.22 -4.50
C HIS A 239 -17.27 -14.73 -4.72
N ARG A 240 -16.14 -15.33 -4.38
CA ARG A 240 -15.90 -16.79 -4.45
C ARG A 240 -16.31 -17.52 -3.18
N ALA A 241 -16.77 -16.82 -2.16
CA ALA A 241 -17.06 -17.36 -0.84
C ALA A 241 -15.87 -18.14 -0.24
N GLU A 242 -14.64 -17.64 -0.48
CA GLU A 242 -13.42 -18.18 0.12
C GLU A 242 -13.35 -17.79 1.60
N GLU A 243 -12.85 -18.68 2.46
CA GLU A 243 -12.82 -18.48 3.92
C GLU A 243 -11.77 -17.44 4.35
N ASP A 244 -10.71 -17.24 3.55
CA ASP A 244 -9.64 -16.27 3.79
C ASP A 244 -9.01 -15.86 2.45
N TYR A 245 -7.97 -15.02 2.50
CA TYR A 245 -7.28 -14.53 1.31
C TYR A 245 -5.80 -14.18 1.60
N GLY A 246 -4.95 -14.31 0.56
CA GLY A 246 -3.58 -13.86 0.61
C GLY A 246 -3.47 -12.33 0.55
N ARG A 247 -2.30 -11.81 0.97
CA ARG A 247 -1.98 -10.38 0.90
C ARG A 247 -0.65 -10.19 0.18
N GLY A 248 -0.68 -9.37 -0.88
CA GLY A 248 0.51 -8.93 -1.60
C GLY A 248 1.30 -7.92 -0.80
N LEU A 249 2.59 -7.79 -1.11
CA LEU A 249 3.51 -6.84 -0.50
C LEU A 249 3.82 -5.72 -1.49
N SER A 250 3.86 -4.49 -0.98
CA SER A 250 4.49 -3.34 -1.64
C SER A 250 5.56 -2.81 -0.72
N ALA A 251 6.78 -2.61 -1.21
CA ALA A 251 7.90 -2.26 -0.34
C ALA A 251 8.84 -1.23 -0.98
N ILE A 252 9.46 -0.42 -0.12
CA ILE A 252 10.45 0.59 -0.47
C ILE A 252 11.60 0.57 0.54
N ALA A 253 12.83 0.78 0.09
CA ALA A 253 14.01 0.76 0.94
C ALA A 253 15.02 1.83 0.52
N LEU A 254 15.75 2.38 1.50
CA LEU A 254 17.00 3.11 1.27
C LEU A 254 18.16 2.12 1.16
N LYS A 255 19.01 2.32 0.14
CA LYS A 255 20.24 1.54 0.03
C LYS A 255 21.15 1.83 1.22
N GLY A 256 21.75 0.78 1.78
CA GLY A 256 22.77 0.88 2.80
C GLY A 256 24.15 1.19 2.23
#